data_39a93456ea1720230f0d068f16ba1857
#
_entry.id   39a93456ea1720230f0d068f16ba1857
#
_cell.length_a   1.000
_cell.length_b   1.000
_cell.length_c   1.000
_cell.angle_alpha   90.00
_cell.angle_beta   90.00
_cell.angle_gamma   90.00
#
_symmetry.space_group_name_H-M   'P 1'
#
loop_
_entity.id
_entity.type
_entity.pdbx_description
1 polymer ?
#
loop_
_entity_poly.entity_id
_entity_poly.type
_entity_poly.pdbx_seq_one_letter_code
_entity_poly.pdbx_strand_id
1 'polypeptide(L)'
;AMTGSDGTKILTITRPDTHGTKTSLTARLYSDTTKKATLDTIFTVVTSPDSDKAKMWGHMPETVTAADGAVFKRPLLLKELSSTSGRTAIAEDNEDWAQFTQAQAISTSSNGCGSEYVPSQAGLESLYEANRGNAMKTVQGWPVASSYLSSTTGSSSLEQRDFKAVNLSSGTSSIIPSATKELLTCQTTPIVKASQIVLEAADLTKFDRMNNVVKVKKGEEAVLRVTTKDAQGKPVGNTAFTLKRNTSVNRANVSTTTSIASLAVTDAWGNTQNDFLSTTLVIYGVTGADGTTTFTLKQDQTTGLKTELTAALDSSSSTKSTLPVVFTVLTSPDSPKAKFWGHMAETATGDDGLIYRRPLLRDENSATTSIGTLVEEGEAWSTFPSGQANDTSINGCGAEYVPTDNELRAIYAHQGSSALHDAIGWPVSRFYISNTVADTFTQTFTYDVVSLKTGDETQMPSSGGALLSCRTTPVAVASQII
;
A
#
# COMPACT_ATOMS: atom_id res chain seq x y z
N ALA A 1 -58.82 41.44 28.68
CA ALA A 1 -57.86 42.37 29.25
C ALA A 1 -58.44 43.79 29.22
N MET A 2 -58.21 44.57 30.25
CA MET A 2 -58.58 46.03 30.27
C MET A 2 -57.32 46.84 30.04
N THR A 3 -57.45 47.96 29.29
CA THR A 3 -56.39 48.96 29.13
C THR A 3 -56.19 49.74 30.43
N GLY A 4 -55.00 50.32 30.64
CA GLY A 4 -54.74 51.24 31.73
C GLY A 4 -55.48 52.58 31.53
N SER A 5 -55.29 53.54 32.43
CA SER A 5 -55.87 54.89 32.35
C SER A 5 -55.40 55.70 31.14
N ASP A 6 -54.23 55.30 30.58
CA ASP A 6 -53.64 55.88 29.36
C ASP A 6 -54.17 55.21 28.06
N GLY A 7 -55.14 54.29 28.19
CA GLY A 7 -55.71 53.53 27.07
C GLY A 7 -54.82 52.43 26.52
N THR A 8 -53.71 52.08 27.18
CA THR A 8 -52.75 51.10 26.73
C THR A 8 -52.72 49.85 27.63
N LYS A 9 -52.33 48.71 27.07
CA LYS A 9 -52.06 47.47 27.81
C LYS A 9 -50.90 46.73 27.11
N ILE A 10 -49.86 46.45 27.89
CA ILE A 10 -48.78 45.58 27.43
C ILE A 10 -49.18 44.12 27.68
N LEU A 11 -49.08 43.34 26.64
CA LEU A 11 -49.24 41.90 26.70
C LEU A 11 -47.92 41.25 26.35
N THR A 12 -47.41 40.39 27.25
CA THR A 12 -46.24 39.59 26.98
C THR A 12 -46.71 38.22 26.51
N ILE A 13 -46.18 37.77 25.36
CA ILE A 13 -46.51 36.48 24.80
C ILE A 13 -45.22 35.69 24.75
N THR A 14 -45.23 34.51 25.35
CA THR A 14 -44.11 33.58 25.34
C THR A 14 -44.55 32.27 24.72
N ARG A 15 -43.61 31.65 24.01
CA ARG A 15 -43.80 30.30 23.46
C ARG A 15 -42.72 29.40 24.00
N PRO A 16 -43.11 28.35 24.76
CA PRO A 16 -42.12 27.44 25.38
C PRO A 16 -41.59 26.37 24.44
N ASP A 17 -42.24 26.13 23.28
CA ASP A 17 -41.82 25.13 22.31
C ASP A 17 -40.87 25.74 21.27
N THR A 18 -39.94 24.95 20.77
CA THR A 18 -38.82 25.36 19.89
C THR A 18 -39.19 25.38 18.41
N HIS A 19 -40.46 25.33 18.04
CA HIS A 19 -40.86 25.31 16.63
C HIS A 19 -40.99 26.76 16.12
N GLY A 20 -40.30 27.08 15.05
CA GLY A 20 -40.42 28.35 14.35
C GLY A 20 -41.79 28.48 13.67
N THR A 21 -42.70 29.30 14.20
CA THR A 21 -44.05 29.47 13.65
C THR A 21 -44.51 30.91 13.65
N LYS A 22 -45.36 31.25 12.68
CA LYS A 22 -46.02 32.52 12.56
C LYS A 22 -47.45 32.36 13.13
N THR A 23 -47.87 33.29 13.94
CA THR A 23 -49.22 33.37 14.44
C THR A 23 -49.74 34.78 14.30
N SER A 24 -51.05 34.92 14.08
CA SER A 24 -51.72 36.25 14.03
C SER A 24 -52.46 36.47 15.31
N LEU A 25 -52.13 37.54 15.99
CA LEU A 25 -52.80 37.99 17.21
C LEU A 25 -53.83 39.04 16.86
N THR A 26 -55.06 38.82 17.27
CA THR A 26 -56.13 39.77 17.02
C THR A 26 -56.65 40.33 18.34
N ALA A 27 -56.52 41.64 18.49
CA ALA A 27 -57.22 42.36 19.56
C ALA A 27 -58.54 42.92 19.03
N ARG A 28 -59.59 42.80 19.81
CA ARG A 28 -60.89 43.38 19.47
C ARG A 28 -61.49 44.04 20.68
N LEU A 29 -62.30 45.11 20.42
CA LEU A 29 -63.08 45.74 21.48
C LEU A 29 -64.17 44.83 21.98
N TYR A 30 -64.33 44.75 23.28
CA TYR A 30 -65.41 43.97 23.90
C TYR A 30 -66.79 44.53 23.56
N SER A 31 -66.88 45.88 23.51
CA SER A 31 -68.13 46.59 23.22
C SER A 31 -68.51 46.59 21.72
N ASP A 32 -67.57 46.33 20.82
CA ASP A 32 -67.80 46.26 19.37
C ASP A 32 -66.78 45.30 18.75
N THR A 33 -67.17 44.07 18.54
CA THR A 33 -66.30 43.03 18.01
C THR A 33 -65.91 43.20 16.55
N THR A 34 -66.51 44.15 15.80
CA THR A 34 -66.12 44.50 14.45
C THR A 34 -64.85 45.36 14.43
N LYS A 35 -64.61 46.08 15.52
CA LYS A 35 -63.41 46.88 15.69
C LYS A 35 -62.27 46.02 16.22
N LYS A 36 -61.42 45.62 15.32
CA LYS A 36 -60.27 44.73 15.58
C LYS A 36 -59.00 45.23 14.92
N ALA A 37 -57.88 44.92 15.54
CA ALA A 37 -56.53 45.05 14.96
C ALA A 37 -55.83 43.69 15.03
N THR A 38 -55.10 43.37 14.00
CA THR A 38 -54.35 42.13 13.91
C THR A 38 -52.86 42.42 13.77
N LEU A 39 -52.02 41.72 14.51
CA LEU A 39 -50.56 41.78 14.44
C LEU A 39 -50.05 40.37 14.21
N ASP A 40 -49.27 40.20 13.15
CA ASP A 40 -48.55 38.96 12.90
C ASP A 40 -47.32 38.91 13.80
N THR A 41 -47.14 37.81 14.50
CA THR A 41 -46.03 37.54 15.39
C THR A 41 -45.36 36.28 14.96
N ILE A 42 -44.02 36.31 14.79
CA ILE A 42 -43.20 35.18 14.44
C ILE A 42 -42.39 34.79 15.69
N PHE A 43 -42.48 33.51 16.04
CA PHE A 43 -41.60 32.88 17.02
C PHE A 43 -40.58 32.05 16.26
N THR A 44 -39.34 32.50 16.29
CA THR A 44 -38.22 31.82 15.60
C THR A 44 -37.66 30.68 16.46
N VAL A 45 -37.01 29.72 15.81
CA VAL A 45 -36.14 28.75 16.52
C VAL A 45 -35.03 29.59 17.18
N VAL A 46 -34.80 29.34 18.45
CA VAL A 46 -33.90 30.17 19.28
C VAL A 46 -32.52 30.19 18.67
N THR A 47 -31.95 31.37 18.52
CA THR A 47 -30.61 31.72 18.02
C THR A 47 -30.30 31.40 16.56
N SER A 48 -31.06 30.53 15.89
CA SER A 48 -30.83 30.23 14.48
C SER A 48 -31.31 31.38 13.58
N PRO A 49 -30.50 31.84 12.62
CA PRO A 49 -30.95 32.80 11.61
C PRO A 49 -32.09 32.26 10.76
N ASP A 50 -32.97 33.17 10.33
CA ASP A 50 -34.11 32.83 9.49
C ASP A 50 -33.66 32.57 8.04
N SER A 51 -34.19 31.51 7.44
CA SER A 51 -33.95 31.17 6.03
C SER A 51 -35.31 31.01 5.31
N ASP A 52 -35.46 31.68 4.17
CA ASP A 52 -36.64 31.58 3.32
C ASP A 52 -36.83 30.19 2.68
N LYS A 53 -35.80 29.38 2.73
CA LYS A 53 -35.81 27.97 2.25
C LYS A 53 -36.34 26.97 3.28
N ALA A 54 -36.29 27.36 4.56
CA ALA A 54 -36.77 26.49 5.64
C ALA A 54 -38.33 26.48 5.71
N LYS A 55 -38.93 25.39 6.17
CA LYS A 55 -40.34 25.31 6.51
C LYS A 55 -40.68 26.04 7.81
N MET A 56 -39.65 26.17 8.65
CA MET A 56 -39.82 26.74 10.00
C MET A 56 -39.03 28.04 10.09
N TRP A 57 -39.63 29.05 10.77
CA TRP A 57 -39.02 30.40 10.93
C TRP A 57 -37.80 30.36 11.85
N GLY A 58 -36.72 31.06 11.45
CA GLY A 58 -35.48 31.13 12.21
C GLY A 58 -34.78 29.78 12.29
N HIS A 59 -34.80 29.03 11.22
CA HIS A 59 -34.27 27.67 11.14
C HIS A 59 -33.19 27.59 10.08
N MET A 60 -32.00 27.25 10.47
CA MET A 60 -30.78 27.00 9.66
C MET A 60 -30.10 28.24 9.05
N PRO A 61 -28.91 28.64 9.52
CA PRO A 61 -28.05 29.57 8.81
C PRO A 61 -27.48 28.96 7.53
N GLU A 62 -27.24 29.78 6.52
CA GLU A 62 -26.63 29.34 5.25
C GLU A 62 -25.16 28.91 5.41
N THR A 63 -24.49 29.43 6.45
CA THR A 63 -23.09 29.09 6.73
C THR A 63 -22.81 29.02 8.22
N VAL A 64 -21.84 28.18 8.57
CA VAL A 64 -21.31 28.04 9.95
C VAL A 64 -19.78 28.07 9.89
N THR A 65 -19.17 28.77 10.85
CA THR A 65 -17.70 28.83 10.96
C THR A 65 -17.21 27.78 11.96
N ALA A 66 -16.20 27.03 11.57
CA ALA A 66 -15.53 26.02 12.40
C ALA A 66 -14.49 26.66 13.35
N ALA A 67 -13.95 25.89 14.28
CA ALA A 67 -12.96 26.34 15.25
C ALA A 67 -11.62 26.77 14.62
N ASP A 68 -11.26 26.21 13.46
CA ASP A 68 -10.08 26.59 12.67
C ASP A 68 -10.31 27.79 11.75
N GLY A 69 -11.51 28.38 11.78
CA GLY A 69 -11.91 29.52 10.97
C GLY A 69 -12.45 29.16 9.58
N ALA A 70 -12.47 27.88 9.20
CA ALA A 70 -13.09 27.44 7.95
C ALA A 70 -14.60 27.66 7.97
N VAL A 71 -15.16 28.09 6.84
CA VAL A 71 -16.60 28.37 6.70
C VAL A 71 -17.26 27.29 5.87
N PHE A 72 -18.34 26.72 6.39
CA PHE A 72 -19.09 25.62 5.78
C PHE A 72 -20.49 26.08 5.39
N LYS A 73 -20.96 25.62 4.23
CA LYS A 73 -22.33 25.83 3.75
C LYS A 73 -23.24 24.79 4.39
N ARG A 74 -24.48 25.15 4.71
CA ARG A 74 -25.45 24.19 5.24
C ARG A 74 -25.68 23.01 4.27
N PRO A 75 -26.08 21.87 4.78
CA PRO A 75 -26.62 20.79 3.95
C PRO A 75 -27.79 21.26 3.11
N LEU A 76 -27.94 20.67 1.93
CA LEU A 76 -29.07 20.98 1.05
C LEU A 76 -30.33 20.25 1.48
N LEU A 77 -31.45 20.94 1.37
CA LEU A 77 -32.77 20.31 1.43
C LEU A 77 -33.01 19.51 0.13
N LEU A 78 -33.78 18.43 0.22
CA LEU A 78 -34.12 17.60 -0.96
C LEU A 78 -34.77 18.45 -2.06
N LYS A 79 -35.63 19.43 -1.69
CA LYS A 79 -36.30 20.33 -2.61
C LYS A 79 -35.39 21.33 -3.34
N GLU A 80 -34.17 21.51 -2.85
CA GLU A 80 -33.16 22.40 -3.47
C GLU A 80 -32.35 21.72 -4.56
N LEU A 81 -32.46 20.39 -4.67
CA LEU A 81 -31.72 19.66 -5.72
C LEU A 81 -32.33 19.87 -7.08
N SER A 82 -31.48 20.04 -8.10
CA SER A 82 -31.89 20.12 -9.50
C SER A 82 -32.53 18.81 -10.02
N SER A 83 -32.17 17.70 -9.40
CA SER A 83 -32.74 16.38 -9.66
C SER A 83 -32.78 15.55 -8.38
N THR A 84 -33.90 14.92 -8.09
CA THR A 84 -34.09 14.01 -6.95
C THR A 84 -33.90 12.55 -7.32
N SER A 85 -33.65 12.24 -8.61
CA SER A 85 -33.42 10.87 -9.07
C SER A 85 -32.21 10.23 -8.39
N GLY A 86 -32.41 9.07 -7.78
CA GLY A 86 -31.35 8.35 -7.04
C GLY A 86 -30.95 8.98 -5.73
N ARG A 87 -31.67 9.99 -5.23
CA ARG A 87 -31.45 10.65 -3.95
C ARG A 87 -32.27 10.02 -2.86
N THR A 88 -31.75 10.08 -1.64
CA THR A 88 -32.48 9.82 -0.42
C THR A 88 -32.47 11.09 0.44
N ALA A 89 -33.37 11.16 1.37
CA ALA A 89 -33.39 12.22 2.34
C ALA A 89 -33.55 11.63 3.75
N ILE A 90 -33.05 12.36 4.73
CA ILE A 90 -33.34 12.13 6.14
C ILE A 90 -34.23 13.26 6.64
N ALA A 91 -35.33 12.87 7.30
CA ALA A 91 -36.25 13.84 7.88
C ALA A 91 -35.78 14.20 9.29
N GLU A 92 -35.54 15.48 9.52
CA GLU A 92 -35.20 16.00 10.85
C GLU A 92 -35.78 17.40 11.01
N ASP A 93 -36.43 17.66 12.13
CA ASP A 93 -37.11 18.93 12.51
C ASP A 93 -38.03 19.47 11.40
N ASN A 94 -38.86 18.58 10.82
CA ASN A 94 -39.80 18.83 9.73
C ASN A 94 -39.14 19.25 8.37
N GLU A 95 -37.85 19.14 8.25
CA GLU A 95 -37.12 19.34 6.99
C GLU A 95 -36.67 17.98 6.42
N ASP A 96 -36.63 17.90 5.08
CA ASP A 96 -36.12 16.74 4.34
C ASP A 96 -34.71 17.07 3.82
N TRP A 97 -33.69 16.55 4.47
CA TRP A 97 -32.29 16.82 4.16
C TRP A 97 -31.74 15.82 3.17
N ALA A 98 -31.15 16.32 2.09
CA ALA A 98 -30.58 15.47 1.04
C ALA A 98 -29.35 14.69 1.53
N GLN A 99 -29.30 13.40 1.17
CA GLN A 99 -28.16 12.55 1.40
C GLN A 99 -27.43 12.22 0.09
N PHE A 100 -26.09 12.07 0.15
CA PHE A 100 -25.21 11.89 -0.98
C PHE A 100 -24.31 10.67 -0.78
N THR A 101 -23.99 9.96 -1.85
CA THR A 101 -22.82 9.07 -1.89
C THR A 101 -21.56 9.89 -2.10
N GLN A 102 -20.39 9.31 -1.86
CA GLN A 102 -19.12 10.01 -2.11
C GLN A 102 -18.97 10.47 -3.56
N ALA A 103 -19.35 9.64 -4.53
CA ALA A 103 -19.31 10.01 -5.94
C ALA A 103 -20.22 11.21 -6.26
N GLN A 104 -21.38 11.29 -5.60
CA GLN A 104 -22.29 12.41 -5.73
C GLN A 104 -21.77 13.68 -5.05
N ALA A 105 -21.09 13.53 -3.88
CA ALA A 105 -20.54 14.65 -3.14
C ALA A 105 -19.46 15.41 -3.93
N ILE A 106 -18.62 14.71 -4.69
CA ILE A 106 -17.57 15.32 -5.51
C ILE A 106 -18.05 15.82 -6.88
N SER A 107 -19.30 15.55 -7.26
CA SER A 107 -19.85 15.92 -8.57
C SER A 107 -20.73 17.14 -8.49
N THR A 108 -20.30 18.24 -9.10
CA THR A 108 -21.09 19.49 -9.18
C THR A 108 -22.38 19.32 -10.00
N SER A 109 -22.37 18.44 -11.03
CA SER A 109 -23.56 18.12 -11.82
C SER A 109 -24.64 17.39 -10.99
N SER A 110 -24.26 16.86 -9.86
CA SER A 110 -25.15 16.17 -8.91
C SER A 110 -25.50 17.03 -7.69
N ASN A 111 -25.36 18.34 -7.75
CA ASN A 111 -25.48 19.25 -6.60
C ASN A 111 -24.49 18.94 -5.46
N GLY A 112 -23.41 18.19 -5.73
CA GLY A 112 -22.32 18.00 -4.79
C GLY A 112 -21.41 19.23 -4.72
N CYS A 113 -20.49 19.20 -3.78
CA CYS A 113 -19.56 20.31 -3.53
C CYS A 113 -18.59 20.57 -4.69
N GLY A 114 -18.28 19.54 -5.47
CA GLY A 114 -17.03 19.47 -6.22
C GLY A 114 -15.87 18.98 -5.33
N SER A 115 -14.98 18.21 -5.89
CA SER A 115 -13.95 17.48 -5.14
C SER A 115 -13.06 18.36 -4.23
N GLU A 116 -12.90 19.65 -4.53
CA GLU A 116 -12.07 20.60 -3.78
C GLU A 116 -12.79 21.29 -2.62
N TYR A 117 -14.11 21.12 -2.51
CA TYR A 117 -14.91 21.74 -1.46
C TYR A 117 -15.56 20.73 -0.50
N VAL A 118 -15.39 19.40 -0.75
CA VAL A 118 -15.81 18.37 0.21
C VAL A 118 -14.86 18.38 1.39
N PRO A 119 -15.33 18.64 2.63
CA PRO A 119 -14.45 18.81 3.78
C PRO A 119 -13.67 17.54 4.11
N SER A 120 -12.51 17.70 4.73
CA SER A 120 -11.78 16.59 5.35
C SER A 120 -12.45 16.17 6.68
N GLN A 121 -12.11 14.98 7.19
CA GLN A 121 -12.50 14.57 8.54
C GLN A 121 -12.11 15.65 9.57
N ALA A 122 -10.86 16.11 9.54
CA ALA A 122 -10.40 17.14 10.47
C ALA A 122 -11.19 18.46 10.35
N GLY A 123 -11.60 18.86 9.14
CA GLY A 123 -12.46 20.02 8.95
C GLY A 123 -13.84 19.84 9.57
N LEU A 124 -14.46 18.66 9.44
CA LEU A 124 -15.74 18.34 10.09
C LEU A 124 -15.60 18.23 11.62
N GLU A 125 -14.49 17.69 12.11
CA GLU A 125 -14.21 17.66 13.55
C GLU A 125 -14.02 19.08 14.11
N SER A 126 -13.34 19.96 13.37
CA SER A 126 -13.22 21.40 13.70
C SER A 126 -14.59 22.09 13.72
N LEU A 127 -15.47 21.74 12.78
CA LEU A 127 -16.86 22.26 12.76
C LEU A 127 -17.64 21.78 13.99
N TYR A 128 -17.50 20.53 14.39
CA TYR A 128 -18.08 20.01 15.63
C TYR A 128 -17.51 20.71 16.87
N GLU A 129 -16.18 20.94 16.93
CA GLU A 129 -15.55 21.62 18.06
C GLU A 129 -16.11 23.02 18.32
N ALA A 130 -16.45 23.75 17.27
CA ALA A 130 -17.12 25.06 17.37
C ALA A 130 -18.58 24.96 17.84
N ASN A 131 -19.18 23.76 17.76
CA ASN A 131 -20.61 23.53 17.99
C ASN A 131 -20.87 22.31 18.90
N ARG A 132 -20.05 22.15 19.95
CA ARG A 132 -20.15 21.02 20.90
C ARG A 132 -21.54 20.93 21.58
N GLY A 133 -21.85 19.77 22.14
CA GLY A 133 -23.05 19.58 22.94
C GLY A 133 -24.35 19.64 22.15
N ASN A 134 -24.34 19.16 20.91
CA ASN A 134 -25.47 19.19 19.99
C ASN A 134 -25.88 20.59 19.49
N ALA A 135 -24.99 21.60 19.68
CA ALA A 135 -25.27 22.99 19.28
C ALA A 135 -25.45 23.14 17.76
N MET A 136 -24.88 22.21 16.96
CA MET A 136 -25.12 22.16 15.52
C MET A 136 -26.62 22.07 15.21
N LYS A 137 -27.36 21.26 15.98
CA LYS A 137 -28.82 21.18 15.88
C LYS A 137 -29.52 22.33 16.59
N THR A 138 -29.26 22.50 17.87
CA THR A 138 -30.08 23.37 18.73
C THR A 138 -29.81 24.87 18.52
N VAL A 139 -28.61 25.23 18.05
CA VAL A 139 -28.23 26.62 17.81
C VAL A 139 -28.22 26.92 16.31
N GLN A 140 -27.62 26.03 15.49
CA GLN A 140 -27.46 26.27 14.04
C GLN A 140 -28.64 25.72 13.21
N GLY A 141 -29.47 24.84 13.77
CA GLY A 141 -30.59 24.23 13.04
C GLY A 141 -30.17 23.29 11.90
N TRP A 142 -28.92 22.81 11.94
CA TRP A 142 -28.44 21.82 10.97
C TRP A 142 -28.74 20.40 11.43
N PRO A 143 -29.00 19.46 10.50
CA PRO A 143 -29.34 18.09 10.85
C PRO A 143 -28.14 17.35 11.48
N VAL A 144 -28.42 16.47 12.44
CA VAL A 144 -27.42 15.63 13.09
C VAL A 144 -27.85 14.16 13.20
N ALA A 145 -29.01 13.81 12.63
CA ALA A 145 -29.54 12.44 12.65
C ALA A 145 -28.74 11.48 11.74
N SER A 146 -27.88 11.99 10.88
CA SER A 146 -26.94 11.22 10.07
C SER A 146 -25.55 11.84 10.19
N SER A 147 -24.50 11.09 9.81
CA SER A 147 -23.15 11.60 9.73
C SER A 147 -22.95 12.49 8.49
N TYR A 148 -21.84 13.21 8.44
CA TYR A 148 -21.44 14.05 7.32
C TYR A 148 -20.30 13.40 6.56
N LEU A 149 -20.41 13.37 5.23
CA LEU A 149 -19.35 12.87 4.33
C LEU A 149 -18.10 13.72 4.42
N SER A 150 -16.95 13.08 4.49
CA SER A 150 -15.66 13.75 4.32
C SER A 150 -14.93 13.27 3.08
N SER A 151 -13.99 14.09 2.60
CA SER A 151 -13.04 13.68 1.53
C SER A 151 -11.93 12.76 2.04
N THR A 152 -11.82 12.57 3.36
CA THR A 152 -10.81 11.70 3.95
C THR A 152 -11.16 10.25 3.71
N THR A 153 -10.26 9.54 3.06
CA THR A 153 -10.42 8.10 2.88
C THR A 153 -10.15 7.39 4.20
N GLY A 154 -10.94 6.37 4.48
CA GLY A 154 -10.70 5.35 5.49
C GLY A 154 -10.46 4.03 4.77
N SER A 155 -9.81 3.10 5.43
CA SER A 155 -9.65 1.77 4.87
C SER A 155 -10.11 0.74 5.89
N SER A 156 -11.13 -0.03 5.55
CA SER A 156 -11.48 -1.26 6.25
C SER A 156 -10.73 -2.46 5.63
N SER A 157 -10.26 -2.31 4.38
CA SER A 157 -9.38 -3.24 3.69
C SER A 157 -8.55 -2.50 2.64
N LEU A 158 -7.41 -3.07 2.24
CA LEU A 158 -6.56 -2.49 1.18
C LEU A 158 -7.21 -2.56 -0.23
N GLU A 159 -8.25 -3.37 -0.39
CA GLU A 159 -8.93 -3.58 -1.67
C GLU A 159 -10.12 -2.65 -1.90
N GLN A 160 -10.64 -2.02 -0.84
CA GLN A 160 -11.82 -1.16 -0.91
C GLN A 160 -11.49 0.26 -0.55
N ARG A 161 -12.04 1.20 -1.33
CA ARG A 161 -12.02 2.61 -1.00
C ARG A 161 -13.20 2.94 -0.12
N ASP A 162 -12.94 3.08 1.16
CA ASP A 162 -13.89 3.58 2.14
C ASP A 162 -13.57 5.05 2.46
N PHE A 163 -14.51 5.72 3.11
CA PHE A 163 -14.38 7.12 3.50
C PHE A 163 -14.69 7.30 4.97
N LYS A 164 -14.22 8.39 5.53
CA LYS A 164 -14.60 8.80 6.87
C LYS A 164 -15.88 9.64 6.82
N ALA A 165 -16.76 9.39 7.77
CA ALA A 165 -17.91 10.25 8.04
C ALA A 165 -17.87 10.71 9.49
N VAL A 166 -18.30 11.94 9.77
CA VAL A 166 -18.28 12.53 11.11
C VAL A 166 -19.71 12.86 11.54
N ASN A 167 -20.09 12.40 12.71
CA ASN A 167 -21.37 12.79 13.35
C ASN A 167 -21.19 14.11 14.08
N LEU A 168 -21.91 15.16 13.65
CA LEU A 168 -21.80 16.50 14.24
C LEU A 168 -22.57 16.68 15.55
N SER A 169 -23.26 15.64 16.08
CA SER A 169 -23.80 15.70 17.44
C SER A 169 -22.79 15.24 18.50
N SER A 170 -21.92 14.31 18.13
CA SER A 170 -20.97 13.65 19.04
C SER A 170 -19.50 13.89 18.74
N GLY A 171 -19.18 14.36 17.53
CA GLY A 171 -17.82 14.49 17.03
C GLY A 171 -17.13 13.15 16.66
N THR A 172 -17.87 12.04 16.75
CA THR A 172 -17.31 10.72 16.43
C THR A 172 -17.18 10.52 14.93
N SER A 173 -16.08 9.90 14.50
CA SER A 173 -15.88 9.50 13.11
C SER A 173 -16.04 7.99 12.94
N SER A 174 -16.52 7.59 11.77
CA SER A 174 -16.68 6.19 11.36
C SER A 174 -16.18 5.99 9.95
N ILE A 175 -15.76 4.76 9.62
CA ILE A 175 -15.45 4.35 8.24
C ILE A 175 -16.74 3.87 7.59
N ILE A 176 -17.04 4.37 6.41
CA ILE A 176 -18.23 4.02 5.64
C ILE A 176 -17.84 3.63 4.20
N PRO A 177 -18.51 2.64 3.60
CA PRO A 177 -18.36 2.33 2.19
C PRO A 177 -18.71 3.52 1.30
N SER A 178 -18.05 3.64 0.15
CA SER A 178 -18.25 4.76 -0.81
C SER A 178 -19.68 4.90 -1.34
N ALA A 179 -20.47 3.81 -1.31
CA ALA A 179 -21.87 3.79 -1.72
C ALA A 179 -22.85 4.24 -0.63
N THR A 180 -22.38 4.35 0.62
CA THR A 180 -23.21 4.83 1.75
C THR A 180 -23.62 6.27 1.52
N LYS A 181 -24.88 6.57 1.83
CA LYS A 181 -25.45 7.91 1.68
C LYS A 181 -25.54 8.61 3.03
N GLU A 182 -24.92 9.77 3.09
CA GLU A 182 -24.83 10.59 4.29
C GLU A 182 -25.09 12.06 3.96
N LEU A 183 -25.18 12.91 4.99
CA LEU A 183 -25.30 14.34 4.83
C LEU A 183 -24.05 14.94 4.17
N LEU A 184 -24.21 16.06 3.46
CA LEU A 184 -23.10 16.75 2.81
C LEU A 184 -23.11 18.23 3.20
N THR A 185 -22.00 18.72 3.69
CA THR A 185 -21.67 20.15 3.79
C THR A 185 -20.48 20.47 2.91
N CYS A 186 -20.40 21.67 2.38
CA CYS A 186 -19.30 22.10 1.51
C CYS A 186 -18.53 23.25 2.17
N GLN A 187 -17.22 23.23 2.11
CA GLN A 187 -16.43 24.41 2.47
C GLN A 187 -16.63 25.53 1.45
N THR A 188 -16.53 26.80 1.91
CA THR A 188 -16.63 27.97 1.02
C THR A 188 -15.32 28.28 0.29
N THR A 189 -14.21 27.82 0.85
CA THR A 189 -12.87 27.92 0.27
C THR A 189 -12.37 26.54 -0.15
N PRO A 190 -11.65 26.43 -1.28
CA PRO A 190 -11.15 25.14 -1.73
C PRO A 190 -10.09 24.59 -0.77
N ILE A 191 -10.09 23.27 -0.60
CA ILE A 191 -9.08 22.54 0.17
C ILE A 191 -7.80 22.48 -0.67
N VAL A 192 -6.65 22.67 -0.04
CA VAL A 192 -5.35 22.44 -0.68
C VAL A 192 -5.24 20.98 -1.05
N LYS A 193 -5.02 20.70 -2.35
CA LYS A 193 -4.86 19.34 -2.86
C LYS A 193 -3.41 19.04 -3.14
N ALA A 194 -3.06 17.76 -2.95
CA ALA A 194 -1.81 17.26 -3.46
C ALA A 194 -1.76 17.31 -4.99
N SER A 195 -0.67 17.79 -5.52
CA SER A 195 -0.32 17.80 -6.94
C SER A 195 0.94 17.00 -7.26
N GLN A 196 1.59 16.47 -6.22
CA GLN A 196 2.78 15.66 -6.30
C GLN A 196 2.64 14.44 -5.38
N ILE A 197 3.18 13.31 -5.82
CA ILE A 197 3.31 12.09 -5.02
C ILE A 197 4.73 11.55 -5.16
N VAL A 198 5.33 11.12 -4.07
CA VAL A 198 6.66 10.52 -4.02
C VAL A 198 6.55 9.15 -3.36
N LEU A 199 7.07 8.13 -4.03
CA LEU A 199 7.24 6.78 -3.49
C LEU A 199 8.73 6.54 -3.32
N GLU A 200 9.17 6.25 -2.10
CA GLU A 200 10.58 6.11 -1.76
C GLU A 200 10.82 4.97 -0.75
N ALA A 201 12.07 4.54 -0.62
CA ALA A 201 12.48 3.63 0.45
C ALA A 201 12.42 4.37 1.80
N ALA A 202 11.74 3.81 2.79
CA ALA A 202 11.77 4.32 4.15
C ALA A 202 13.03 3.85 4.89
N ASP A 203 13.51 2.65 4.60
CA ASP A 203 14.80 2.12 5.09
C ASP A 203 15.88 2.30 4.03
N LEU A 204 16.75 3.29 4.24
CA LEU A 204 17.83 3.62 3.31
C LEU A 204 18.98 2.60 3.34
N THR A 205 19.06 1.71 4.33
CA THR A 205 20.07 0.64 4.36
C THR A 205 19.83 -0.42 3.29
N LYS A 206 18.58 -0.55 2.85
CA LYS A 206 18.16 -1.45 1.79
C LYS A 206 18.05 -0.77 0.41
N PHE A 207 18.37 0.53 0.34
CA PHE A 207 18.26 1.31 -0.88
C PHE A 207 19.60 1.44 -1.61
N ASP A 208 19.70 0.84 -2.77
CA ASP A 208 20.82 0.99 -3.69
C ASP A 208 20.65 2.29 -4.49
N ARG A 209 21.36 3.33 -4.09
CA ARG A 209 21.28 4.67 -4.71
C ARG A 209 21.80 4.70 -6.15
N MET A 210 22.76 3.85 -6.49
CA MET A 210 23.34 3.83 -7.84
C MET A 210 22.35 3.29 -8.87
N ASN A 211 21.56 2.30 -8.47
CA ASN A 211 20.58 1.65 -9.33
C ASN A 211 19.15 2.12 -9.08
N ASN A 212 18.94 3.02 -8.11
CA ASN A 212 17.63 3.52 -7.68
C ASN A 212 16.64 2.38 -7.39
N VAL A 213 17.07 1.41 -6.59
CA VAL A 213 16.29 0.20 -6.30
C VAL A 213 16.36 -0.18 -4.83
N VAL A 214 15.24 -0.64 -4.28
CA VAL A 214 15.21 -1.29 -2.95
C VAL A 214 15.58 -2.76 -3.13
N LYS A 215 16.60 -3.23 -2.41
CA LYS A 215 17.03 -4.64 -2.41
C LYS A 215 16.72 -5.27 -1.06
N VAL A 216 15.95 -6.34 -1.08
CA VAL A 216 15.47 -7.05 0.11
C VAL A 216 15.75 -8.52 -0.04
N LYS A 217 16.27 -9.16 0.99
CA LYS A 217 16.43 -10.61 1.01
C LYS A 217 15.08 -11.29 1.26
N LYS A 218 14.99 -12.54 0.83
CA LYS A 218 13.81 -13.37 1.11
C LYS A 218 13.50 -13.39 2.62
N GLY A 219 12.21 -13.25 2.95
CA GLY A 219 11.75 -13.23 4.34
C GLY A 219 11.97 -11.92 5.07
N GLU A 220 12.76 -10.99 4.52
CA GLU A 220 12.88 -9.62 5.03
C GLU A 220 11.77 -8.74 4.47
N GLU A 221 11.60 -7.59 5.10
CA GLU A 221 10.59 -6.61 4.74
C GLU A 221 11.22 -5.40 4.04
N ALA A 222 10.57 -4.94 2.97
CA ALA A 222 10.83 -3.64 2.38
C ALA A 222 9.83 -2.63 2.93
N VAL A 223 10.31 -1.62 3.65
CA VAL A 223 9.46 -0.52 4.10
C VAL A 223 9.56 0.63 3.13
N LEU A 224 8.42 0.99 2.55
CA LEU A 224 8.27 2.07 1.58
C LEU A 224 7.50 3.22 2.20
N ARG A 225 7.82 4.44 1.79
CA ARG A 225 7.10 5.66 2.19
C ARG A 225 6.44 6.30 0.98
N VAL A 226 5.19 6.69 1.15
CA VAL A 226 4.48 7.57 0.22
C VAL A 226 4.38 8.94 0.87
N THR A 227 4.75 9.98 0.13
CA THR A 227 4.61 11.38 0.53
C THR A 227 3.79 12.13 -0.52
N THR A 228 2.80 12.90 -0.09
CA THR A 228 1.98 13.74 -0.96
C THR A 228 2.21 15.21 -0.66
N LYS A 229 2.36 16.04 -1.72
CA LYS A 229 2.74 17.45 -1.61
C LYS A 229 1.89 18.30 -2.54
N ASP A 230 1.73 19.59 -2.19
CA ASP A 230 1.17 20.61 -3.08
C ASP A 230 2.16 21.05 -4.17
N ALA A 231 1.74 22.02 -5.00
CA ALA A 231 2.58 22.56 -6.07
C ALA A 231 3.84 23.29 -5.56
N GLN A 232 3.84 23.73 -4.31
CA GLN A 232 4.97 24.40 -3.65
C GLN A 232 5.89 23.39 -2.91
N GLY A 233 5.56 22.10 -2.95
CA GLY A 233 6.34 21.05 -2.29
C GLY A 233 6.02 20.89 -0.79
N LYS A 234 5.00 21.59 -0.26
CA LYS A 234 4.56 21.42 1.13
C LYS A 234 3.74 20.13 1.26
N PRO A 235 3.93 19.35 2.32
CA PRO A 235 3.13 18.15 2.56
C PRO A 235 1.63 18.42 2.64
N VAL A 236 0.82 17.55 2.03
CA VAL A 236 -0.65 17.59 2.05
C VAL A 236 -1.15 16.28 2.64
N GLY A 237 -1.70 16.35 3.84
CA GLY A 237 -2.22 15.19 4.56
C GLY A 237 -3.57 14.70 4.03
N ASN A 238 -3.97 13.53 4.52
CA ASN A 238 -5.26 12.90 4.23
C ASN A 238 -5.55 12.76 2.72
N THR A 239 -4.49 12.56 1.93
CA THR A 239 -4.56 12.45 0.47
C THR A 239 -4.70 11.00 0.05
N ALA A 240 -5.76 10.71 -0.72
CA ALA A 240 -6.00 9.38 -1.28
C ALA A 240 -5.08 9.11 -2.47
N PHE A 241 -4.55 7.90 -2.54
CA PHE A 241 -3.74 7.41 -3.65
C PHE A 241 -3.95 5.92 -3.88
N THR A 242 -3.48 5.45 -4.99
CA THR A 242 -3.44 4.02 -5.32
C THR A 242 -2.01 3.54 -5.38
N LEU A 243 -1.75 2.31 -4.91
CA LEU A 243 -0.49 1.59 -5.10
C LEU A 243 -0.76 0.38 -5.99
N LYS A 244 0.01 0.24 -7.06
CA LYS A 244 -0.07 -0.87 -8.01
C LYS A 244 1.29 -1.53 -8.14
N ARG A 245 1.27 -2.83 -8.41
CA ARG A 245 2.44 -3.58 -8.79
C ARG A 245 2.44 -3.75 -10.32
N ASN A 246 3.57 -3.45 -10.94
CA ASN A 246 3.81 -3.79 -12.33
C ASN A 246 4.28 -5.25 -12.46
N THR A 247 4.43 -5.73 -13.68
CA THR A 247 4.95 -7.06 -13.95
C THR A 247 6.31 -7.26 -13.29
N SER A 248 6.51 -8.40 -12.64
CA SER A 248 7.82 -8.76 -12.13
C SER A 248 8.64 -9.45 -13.20
N VAL A 249 9.93 -9.16 -13.19
CA VAL A 249 10.88 -9.67 -14.18
C VAL A 249 12.11 -10.24 -13.51
N ASN A 250 12.73 -11.21 -14.13
CA ASN A 250 14.07 -11.68 -13.77
C ASN A 250 15.13 -10.66 -14.25
N ARG A 251 16.41 -10.92 -13.99
CA ARG A 251 17.50 -10.04 -14.38
C ARG A 251 17.61 -9.84 -15.91
N ALA A 252 17.21 -10.84 -16.70
CA ALA A 252 17.17 -10.75 -18.17
C ALA A 252 15.92 -9.99 -18.69
N ASN A 253 15.14 -9.35 -17.81
CA ASN A 253 13.88 -8.67 -18.11
C ASN A 253 12.79 -9.58 -18.72
N VAL A 254 12.90 -10.88 -18.50
CA VAL A 254 11.86 -11.83 -18.90
C VAL A 254 10.76 -11.80 -17.85
N SER A 255 9.55 -11.54 -18.32
CA SER A 255 8.35 -11.61 -17.47
C SER A 255 8.15 -13.05 -17.01
N THR A 256 8.06 -13.24 -15.71
CA THR A 256 7.73 -14.54 -15.13
C THR A 256 6.24 -14.57 -14.82
N THR A 257 5.49 -15.32 -15.62
CA THR A 257 4.05 -15.56 -15.38
C THR A 257 3.82 -16.62 -14.32
N THR A 258 4.84 -17.39 -13.97
CA THR A 258 4.75 -18.45 -12.97
C THR A 258 4.92 -17.86 -11.58
N SER A 259 3.84 -17.86 -10.85
CA SER A 259 3.73 -17.75 -9.39
C SER A 259 4.89 -17.00 -8.71
N ILE A 260 4.90 -15.70 -8.94
CA ILE A 260 5.51 -14.81 -7.95
C ILE A 260 4.55 -14.89 -6.79
N ALA A 261 4.69 -15.97 -6.10
CA ALA A 261 3.85 -16.26 -5.00
C ALA A 261 3.99 -15.15 -3.97
N SER A 262 2.86 -14.81 -3.43
CA SER A 262 2.61 -14.05 -2.21
C SER A 262 3.59 -12.92 -1.91
N LEU A 263 3.51 -11.86 -2.70
CA LEU A 263 3.93 -10.56 -2.20
C LEU A 263 2.83 -10.06 -1.26
N ALA A 264 3.11 -10.03 0.03
CA ALA A 264 2.23 -9.44 1.02
C ALA A 264 2.51 -7.93 1.13
N VAL A 265 1.45 -7.14 1.23
CA VAL A 265 1.51 -5.69 1.46
C VAL A 265 0.76 -5.39 2.74
N THR A 266 1.41 -4.70 3.67
CA THR A 266 0.79 -4.26 4.93
C THR A 266 0.88 -2.74 5.01
N ASP A 267 -0.24 -2.08 5.32
CA ASP A 267 -0.28 -0.62 5.52
C ASP A 267 0.16 -0.21 6.93
N ALA A 268 0.22 1.10 7.17
CA ALA A 268 0.62 1.67 8.47
C ALA A 268 -0.37 1.36 9.61
N TRP A 269 -1.58 0.89 9.29
CA TRP A 269 -2.60 0.51 10.28
C TRP A 269 -2.64 -0.99 10.54
N GLY A 270 -1.76 -1.78 9.88
CA GLY A 270 -1.68 -3.23 10.04
C GLY A 270 -2.64 -4.03 9.17
N ASN A 271 -3.37 -3.39 8.24
CA ASN A 271 -4.16 -4.12 7.26
C ASN A 271 -3.23 -4.78 6.26
N THR A 272 -3.39 -6.09 6.06
CA THR A 272 -2.54 -6.88 5.17
C THR A 272 -3.34 -7.44 4.02
N GLN A 273 -2.82 -7.24 2.81
CA GLN A 273 -3.24 -7.93 1.61
C GLN A 273 -2.19 -8.95 1.23
N ASN A 274 -2.53 -10.22 1.37
CA ASN A 274 -1.75 -11.33 0.86
C ASN A 274 -2.00 -11.49 -0.64
N ASP A 275 -1.04 -12.11 -1.34
CA ASP A 275 -1.17 -12.39 -2.77
C ASP A 275 -1.35 -11.14 -3.65
N PHE A 276 -0.56 -10.10 -3.39
CA PHE A 276 -0.43 -8.96 -4.30
C PHE A 276 0.20 -9.43 -5.63
N LEU A 277 -0.43 -10.46 -6.22
CA LEU A 277 0.05 -11.23 -7.39
C LEU A 277 -0.36 -10.60 -8.70
N SER A 278 -1.54 -10.00 -8.70
CA SER A 278 -2.15 -9.49 -9.93
C SER A 278 -1.62 -8.10 -10.26
N THR A 279 -1.22 -7.87 -11.51
CA THR A 279 -0.95 -6.52 -12.02
C THR A 279 -2.22 -5.66 -12.09
N THR A 280 -3.39 -6.26 -11.89
CA THR A 280 -4.68 -5.58 -11.86
C THR A 280 -5.14 -5.21 -10.45
N LEU A 281 -4.53 -5.81 -9.42
CA LEU A 281 -4.87 -5.48 -8.04
C LEU A 281 -4.38 -4.08 -7.69
N VAL A 282 -5.28 -3.29 -7.15
CA VAL A 282 -5.04 -1.92 -6.71
C VAL A 282 -5.16 -1.88 -5.20
N ILE A 283 -4.12 -1.39 -4.53
CA ILE A 283 -4.16 -1.06 -3.11
C ILE A 283 -4.60 0.40 -2.98
N TYR A 284 -5.60 0.66 -2.18
CA TYR A 284 -6.04 2.00 -1.85
C TYR A 284 -5.37 2.46 -0.56
N GLY A 285 -4.66 3.57 -0.65
CA GLY A 285 -3.95 4.17 0.48
C GLY A 285 -4.39 5.60 0.75
N VAL A 286 -4.08 6.06 1.95
CA VAL A 286 -4.25 7.46 2.36
C VAL A 286 -3.03 7.89 3.17
N THR A 287 -2.57 9.12 2.95
CA THR A 287 -1.51 9.69 3.78
C THR A 287 -2.05 10.18 5.12
N GLY A 288 -1.24 10.12 6.18
CA GLY A 288 -1.55 10.73 7.46
C GLY A 288 -1.71 12.26 7.36
N ALA A 289 -2.01 12.90 8.48
CA ALA A 289 -2.16 14.36 8.55
C ALA A 289 -0.87 15.12 8.16
N ASP A 290 0.29 14.49 8.33
CA ASP A 290 1.61 15.00 7.95
C ASP A 290 1.94 14.85 6.46
N GLY A 291 1.02 14.28 5.65
CA GLY A 291 1.21 14.02 4.24
C GLY A 291 2.04 12.76 3.93
N THR A 292 2.28 11.89 4.92
CA THR A 292 3.07 10.67 4.74
C THR A 292 2.31 9.42 5.16
N THR A 293 2.69 8.27 4.60
CA THR A 293 2.29 6.94 5.09
C THR A 293 3.35 5.91 4.67
N THR A 294 3.34 4.75 5.31
CA THR A 294 4.27 3.66 5.01
C THR A 294 3.53 2.40 4.61
N PHE A 295 4.19 1.60 3.76
CA PHE A 295 3.79 0.25 3.41
C PHE A 295 4.95 -0.69 3.62
N THR A 296 4.66 -1.86 4.17
CA THR A 296 5.61 -2.95 4.30
C THR A 296 5.32 -4.00 3.25
N LEU A 297 6.34 -4.37 2.49
CA LEU A 297 6.30 -5.44 1.49
C LEU A 297 7.11 -6.62 2.00
N LYS A 298 6.55 -7.82 1.89
CA LYS A 298 7.21 -9.07 2.24
C LYS A 298 7.00 -10.11 1.17
N GLN A 299 8.07 -10.82 0.80
CA GLN A 299 8.00 -11.96 -0.12
C GLN A 299 8.59 -13.18 0.58
N ASP A 300 7.79 -14.25 0.67
CA ASP A 300 8.21 -15.50 1.32
C ASP A 300 8.82 -16.52 0.35
N GLN A 301 8.79 -16.24 -0.97
CA GLN A 301 9.30 -17.17 -1.98
C GLN A 301 10.71 -16.87 -2.47
N THR A 302 11.38 -17.92 -2.96
CA THR A 302 12.80 -17.98 -3.25
C THR A 302 13.24 -17.42 -4.60
N THR A 303 12.36 -16.83 -5.38
CA THR A 303 12.71 -16.35 -6.71
C THR A 303 13.22 -14.91 -6.66
N GLY A 304 14.47 -14.71 -7.04
CA GLY A 304 15.07 -13.38 -7.13
C GLY A 304 14.46 -12.57 -8.27
N LEU A 305 13.51 -11.70 -7.98
CA LEU A 305 12.73 -10.94 -8.96
C LEU A 305 12.74 -9.45 -8.65
N LYS A 306 12.68 -8.65 -9.71
CA LYS A 306 12.46 -7.21 -9.64
C LYS A 306 11.00 -6.91 -9.98
N THR A 307 10.32 -6.18 -9.13
CA THR A 307 9.02 -5.60 -9.42
C THR A 307 9.09 -4.08 -9.34
N GLU A 308 8.31 -3.40 -10.14
CA GLU A 308 8.15 -1.96 -10.05
C GLU A 308 6.81 -1.66 -9.39
N LEU A 309 6.82 -0.80 -8.40
CA LEU A 309 5.65 -0.30 -7.74
C LEU A 309 5.35 1.10 -8.22
N THR A 310 4.07 1.39 -8.41
CA THR A 310 3.60 2.71 -8.83
C THR A 310 2.58 3.22 -7.83
N ALA A 311 2.90 4.34 -7.18
CA ALA A 311 1.94 5.12 -6.42
C ALA A 311 1.39 6.24 -7.28
N ALA A 312 0.07 6.41 -7.34
CA ALA A 312 -0.58 7.45 -8.13
C ALA A 312 -1.65 8.17 -7.31
N LEU A 313 -1.74 9.50 -7.45
CA LEU A 313 -2.81 10.26 -6.81
C LEU A 313 -4.17 9.81 -7.34
N ASP A 314 -5.11 9.68 -6.43
CA ASP A 314 -6.48 9.32 -6.78
C ASP A 314 -7.20 10.41 -7.58
N SER A 315 -6.90 11.64 -7.27
CA SER A 315 -7.41 12.82 -7.98
C SER A 315 -6.83 12.97 -9.40
N SER A 316 -5.68 12.35 -9.70
CA SER A 316 -4.99 12.40 -10.98
C SER A 316 -4.09 11.19 -11.18
N SER A 317 -4.54 10.19 -11.89
CA SER A 317 -3.77 8.96 -12.15
C SER A 317 -2.51 9.20 -13.01
N SER A 318 -2.41 10.34 -13.67
CA SER A 318 -1.19 10.78 -14.38
C SER A 318 -0.09 11.27 -13.44
N THR A 319 -0.47 11.75 -12.24
CA THR A 319 0.47 12.16 -11.19
C THR A 319 0.87 10.92 -10.39
N LYS A 320 2.05 10.39 -10.71
CA LYS A 320 2.54 9.12 -10.18
C LYS A 320 4.02 9.14 -9.88
N SER A 321 4.45 8.24 -9.01
CA SER A 321 5.85 7.94 -8.69
C SER A 321 6.06 6.44 -8.73
N THR A 322 7.21 6.01 -9.24
CA THR A 322 7.55 4.59 -9.35
C THR A 322 8.82 4.28 -8.57
N LEU A 323 8.87 3.08 -7.99
CA LEU A 323 10.04 2.58 -7.28
C LEU A 323 10.22 1.09 -7.57
N PRO A 324 11.33 0.67 -8.15
CA PRO A 324 11.65 -0.74 -8.32
C PRO A 324 12.09 -1.35 -6.98
N VAL A 325 11.59 -2.57 -6.72
CA VAL A 325 11.96 -3.39 -5.58
C VAL A 325 12.46 -4.74 -6.08
N VAL A 326 13.63 -5.15 -5.61
CA VAL A 326 14.24 -6.44 -5.88
C VAL A 326 14.16 -7.28 -4.62
N PHE A 327 13.54 -8.45 -4.74
CA PHE A 327 13.62 -9.49 -3.74
C PHE A 327 14.68 -10.50 -4.15
N THR A 328 15.75 -10.61 -3.38
CA THR A 328 16.86 -11.50 -3.68
C THR A 328 16.61 -12.89 -3.08
N VAL A 329 17.26 -13.89 -3.63
CA VAL A 329 17.33 -15.22 -3.00
C VAL A 329 18.09 -15.04 -1.67
N LEU A 330 17.43 -15.33 -0.58
CA LEU A 330 17.87 -15.25 0.83
C LEU A 330 19.19 -14.49 1.06
N THR A 331 20.21 -15.20 1.50
CA THR A 331 21.53 -14.64 1.82
C THR A 331 22.51 -14.74 0.66
N SER A 332 22.09 -15.33 -0.47
CA SER A 332 22.94 -15.51 -1.65
C SER A 332 23.38 -14.15 -2.18
N PRO A 333 24.68 -13.94 -2.45
CA PRO A 333 25.19 -12.75 -3.09
C PRO A 333 24.61 -12.57 -4.48
N ASP A 334 24.49 -11.31 -4.89
CA ASP A 334 23.98 -10.98 -6.21
C ASP A 334 25.07 -11.14 -7.26
N SER A 335 24.86 -12.03 -8.23
CA SER A 335 25.75 -12.20 -9.37
C SER A 335 25.15 -11.61 -10.64
N PRO A 336 25.89 -10.77 -11.40
CA PRO A 336 25.40 -10.25 -12.67
C PRO A 336 25.20 -11.32 -13.74
N LYS A 337 25.77 -12.53 -13.56
CA LYS A 337 25.68 -13.65 -14.49
C LYS A 337 24.43 -14.49 -14.30
N ALA A 338 23.81 -14.40 -13.11
CA ALA A 338 22.59 -15.12 -12.81
C ALA A 338 21.37 -14.52 -13.52
N LYS A 339 20.41 -15.36 -13.88
CA LYS A 339 19.10 -14.91 -14.40
C LYS A 339 18.23 -14.29 -13.32
N PHE A 340 18.45 -14.69 -12.06
CA PHE A 340 17.69 -14.22 -10.91
C PHE A 340 18.54 -13.34 -10.01
N TRP A 341 17.91 -12.41 -9.29
CA TRP A 341 18.59 -11.49 -8.41
C TRP A 341 19.02 -12.16 -7.11
N GLY A 342 20.28 -11.92 -6.69
CA GLY A 342 20.85 -12.51 -5.50
C GLY A 342 20.98 -14.03 -5.56
N HIS A 343 21.21 -14.55 -6.74
CA HIS A 343 21.31 -15.98 -7.00
C HIS A 343 22.74 -16.34 -7.39
N MET A 344 23.39 -17.12 -6.57
CA MET A 344 24.74 -17.68 -6.63
C MET A 344 25.90 -16.75 -6.20
N ALA A 345 26.64 -17.19 -5.21
CA ALA A 345 27.96 -16.67 -4.89
C ALA A 345 29.01 -17.12 -5.91
N GLU A 346 29.96 -16.29 -6.26
CA GLU A 346 31.09 -16.66 -7.12
C GLU A 346 32.05 -17.65 -6.43
N THR A 347 32.05 -17.66 -5.09
CA THR A 347 32.91 -18.53 -4.28
C THR A 347 32.20 -19.03 -3.03
N ALA A 348 32.63 -20.19 -2.52
CA ALA A 348 32.29 -20.72 -1.20
C ALA A 348 33.57 -21.11 -0.47
N THR A 349 33.56 -21.02 0.87
CA THR A 349 34.67 -21.44 1.73
C THR A 349 34.33 -22.78 2.37
N GLY A 350 35.28 -23.68 2.43
CA GLY A 350 35.16 -24.94 3.18
C GLY A 350 35.69 -24.81 4.61
N ASP A 351 35.39 -25.82 5.47
CA ASP A 351 35.92 -25.88 6.85
C ASP A 351 37.46 -25.98 6.91
N ASP A 352 38.06 -26.42 5.80
CA ASP A 352 39.52 -26.45 5.58
C ASP A 352 40.12 -25.04 5.34
N GLY A 353 39.27 -24.00 5.28
CA GLY A 353 39.64 -22.63 4.96
C GLY A 353 39.95 -22.38 3.47
N LEU A 354 39.81 -23.38 2.62
CA LEU A 354 40.01 -23.23 1.18
C LEU A 354 38.81 -22.57 0.52
N ILE A 355 39.06 -21.86 -0.56
CA ILE A 355 38.04 -21.15 -1.33
C ILE A 355 37.82 -21.87 -2.65
N TYR A 356 36.58 -22.11 -2.97
CA TYR A 356 36.12 -22.82 -4.16
C TYR A 356 35.28 -21.91 -5.03
N ARG A 357 35.42 -22.03 -6.37
CA ARG A 357 34.60 -21.31 -7.35
C ARG A 357 33.29 -22.07 -7.57
N ARG A 358 32.23 -21.36 -7.83
CA ARG A 358 30.96 -21.98 -8.18
C ARG A 358 31.05 -22.81 -9.47
N PRO A 359 30.19 -23.77 -9.66
CA PRO A 359 30.00 -24.37 -10.97
C PRO A 359 29.71 -23.31 -12.05
N LEU A 360 30.15 -23.58 -13.28
CA LEU A 360 29.89 -22.71 -14.41
C LEU A 360 28.43 -22.81 -14.86
N LEU A 361 27.85 -21.69 -15.22
CA LEU A 361 26.62 -21.70 -16.01
C LEU A 361 26.90 -22.26 -17.41
N ARG A 362 25.87 -22.81 -18.04
CA ARG A 362 26.00 -23.35 -19.41
C ARG A 362 26.46 -22.28 -20.41
N ASP A 363 25.98 -21.05 -20.24
CA ASP A 363 26.30 -19.91 -21.09
C ASP A 363 27.74 -19.35 -20.85
N GLU A 364 28.34 -19.67 -19.71
CA GLU A 364 29.74 -19.34 -19.42
C GLU A 364 30.72 -20.35 -20.00
N ASN A 365 30.23 -21.52 -20.39
CA ASN A 365 31.09 -22.57 -20.94
C ASN A 365 31.12 -22.47 -22.48
N SER A 366 32.27 -22.16 -23.02
CA SER A 366 32.50 -22.03 -24.47
C SER A 366 32.47 -23.38 -25.22
N ALA A 367 32.66 -24.49 -24.50
CA ALA A 367 32.59 -25.82 -25.09
C ALA A 367 31.14 -26.25 -25.36
N THR A 368 30.91 -26.63 -26.62
CA THR A 368 29.54 -27.05 -27.04
C THR A 368 29.38 -28.57 -27.04
N THR A 369 30.50 -29.29 -27.06
CA THR A 369 30.54 -30.79 -27.10
C THR A 369 31.02 -31.34 -25.75
N SER A 370 30.56 -32.49 -25.39
CA SER A 370 30.97 -33.25 -24.20
C SER A 370 30.50 -32.66 -22.84
N ILE A 371 29.83 -31.52 -22.83
CA ILE A 371 29.31 -30.87 -21.62
C ILE A 371 27.80 -31.02 -21.57
N GLY A 372 27.30 -31.59 -20.47
CA GLY A 372 25.87 -31.70 -20.19
C GLY A 372 25.30 -30.40 -19.57
N THR A 373 24.00 -30.42 -19.33
CA THR A 373 23.29 -29.31 -18.66
C THR A 373 22.41 -29.84 -17.54
N LEU A 374 22.49 -29.21 -16.40
CA LEU A 374 21.55 -29.35 -15.29
C LEU A 374 20.75 -28.06 -15.18
N VAL A 375 19.45 -28.17 -15.13
CA VAL A 375 18.60 -26.99 -14.81
C VAL A 375 18.14 -27.10 -13.36
N GLU A 376 18.50 -26.11 -12.57
CA GLU A 376 18.11 -26.01 -11.17
C GLU A 376 17.76 -24.55 -10.87
N GLU A 377 16.62 -24.30 -10.28
CA GLU A 377 16.05 -22.96 -10.00
C GLU A 377 16.07 -22.00 -11.20
N GLY A 378 15.82 -22.52 -12.39
CA GLY A 378 15.80 -21.72 -13.63
C GLY A 378 17.16 -21.34 -14.21
N GLU A 379 18.26 -21.67 -13.52
CA GLU A 379 19.63 -21.54 -14.03
C GLU A 379 20.05 -22.83 -14.73
N ALA A 380 20.78 -22.70 -15.84
CA ALA A 380 21.36 -23.82 -16.57
C ALA A 380 22.83 -23.98 -16.20
N TRP A 381 23.16 -25.03 -15.50
CA TRP A 381 24.51 -25.33 -15.02
C TRP A 381 25.24 -26.32 -15.94
N SER A 382 26.53 -26.10 -16.16
CA SER A 382 27.36 -27.06 -16.89
C SER A 382 27.64 -28.30 -16.06
N THR A 383 27.46 -29.49 -16.64
CA THR A 383 27.89 -30.77 -16.05
C THR A 383 29.00 -31.37 -16.90
N PHE A 384 30.02 -31.86 -16.25
CA PHE A 384 31.23 -32.42 -16.87
C PHE A 384 31.27 -33.93 -16.70
N PRO A 385 31.76 -34.67 -17.70
CA PRO A 385 32.15 -36.04 -17.46
C PRO A 385 33.29 -36.09 -16.42
N SER A 386 33.21 -37.01 -15.44
CA SER A 386 34.15 -37.03 -14.30
C SER A 386 35.62 -37.16 -14.78
N GLY A 387 35.88 -37.91 -15.85
CA GLY A 387 37.20 -38.06 -16.41
C GLY A 387 37.74 -36.81 -17.16
N GLN A 388 36.91 -35.78 -17.34
CA GLN A 388 37.28 -34.57 -18.08
C GLN A 388 37.35 -33.32 -17.19
N ALA A 389 37.23 -33.48 -15.88
CA ALA A 389 37.31 -32.35 -14.94
C ALA A 389 38.63 -31.58 -15.00
N ASN A 390 39.71 -32.25 -15.42
CA ASN A 390 41.06 -31.67 -15.58
C ASN A 390 41.26 -30.98 -16.92
N ASP A 391 40.39 -31.15 -17.89
CA ASP A 391 40.57 -30.63 -19.24
C ASP A 391 40.19 -29.15 -19.34
N THR A 392 41.22 -28.30 -19.36
CA THR A 392 41.02 -26.84 -19.47
C THR A 392 40.51 -26.41 -20.85
N SER A 393 40.61 -27.24 -21.90
CA SER A 393 40.10 -26.92 -23.24
C SER A 393 38.55 -26.90 -23.28
N ILE A 394 37.90 -27.53 -22.31
CA ILE A 394 36.44 -27.53 -22.13
C ILE A 394 36.02 -26.77 -20.88
N ASN A 395 36.87 -25.88 -20.38
CA ASN A 395 36.67 -25.11 -19.15
C ASN A 395 36.65 -26.00 -17.87
N GLY A 396 37.32 -27.14 -17.87
CA GLY A 396 37.63 -27.86 -16.64
C GLY A 396 38.61 -27.09 -15.78
N CYS A 397 38.80 -27.56 -14.53
CA CYS A 397 39.60 -26.82 -13.55
C CYS A 397 41.10 -26.80 -13.88
N GLY A 398 41.64 -27.82 -14.59
CA GLY A 398 43.02 -28.17 -14.52
C GLY A 398 43.35 -29.09 -13.36
N ALA A 399 44.28 -30.03 -13.51
CA ALA A 399 44.51 -31.10 -12.57
C ALA A 399 44.77 -30.67 -11.11
N GLU A 400 45.49 -29.56 -10.94
CA GLU A 400 45.88 -29.01 -9.65
C GLU A 400 44.74 -28.23 -8.90
N TYR A 401 43.62 -27.96 -9.59
CA TYR A 401 42.52 -27.19 -9.05
C TYR A 401 41.24 -28.01 -8.84
N VAL A 402 41.20 -29.27 -9.29
CA VAL A 402 40.04 -30.15 -8.98
C VAL A 402 40.11 -30.55 -7.52
N PRO A 403 39.06 -30.33 -6.72
CA PRO A 403 39.06 -30.68 -5.29
C PRO A 403 39.07 -32.17 -5.09
N THR A 404 39.59 -32.63 -3.95
CA THR A 404 39.42 -33.98 -3.46
C THR A 404 38.01 -34.19 -2.88
N ASP A 405 37.61 -35.43 -2.65
CA ASP A 405 36.35 -35.77 -1.96
C ASP A 405 36.28 -35.16 -0.56
N ASN A 406 37.40 -35.20 0.20
CA ASN A 406 37.46 -34.56 1.53
C ASN A 406 37.29 -33.04 1.49
N GLU A 407 37.83 -32.39 0.49
CA GLU A 407 37.66 -30.93 0.28
C GLU A 407 36.24 -30.57 -0.09
N LEU A 408 35.56 -31.36 -0.93
CA LEU A 408 34.15 -31.19 -1.22
C LEU A 408 33.28 -31.38 0.03
N ARG A 409 33.63 -32.37 0.88
CA ARG A 409 32.96 -32.56 2.18
C ARG A 409 33.22 -31.39 3.13
N ALA A 410 34.39 -30.74 3.08
CA ALA A 410 34.67 -29.55 3.85
C ALA A 410 33.74 -28.35 3.44
N ILE A 411 33.43 -28.21 2.14
CA ILE A 411 32.40 -27.23 1.69
C ILE A 411 31.05 -27.56 2.33
N TYR A 412 30.62 -28.83 2.27
CA TYR A 412 29.37 -29.24 2.86
C TYR A 412 29.33 -29.03 4.39
N ALA A 413 30.40 -29.40 5.09
CA ALA A 413 30.51 -29.25 6.54
C ALA A 413 30.43 -27.77 6.97
N HIS A 414 31.07 -26.89 6.23
CA HIS A 414 31.08 -25.45 6.51
C HIS A 414 29.70 -24.81 6.27
N GLN A 415 29.00 -25.19 5.22
CA GLN A 415 27.74 -24.56 4.82
C GLN A 415 26.51 -25.19 5.48
N GLY A 416 26.58 -26.48 5.86
CA GLY A 416 25.44 -27.24 6.33
C GLY A 416 24.53 -27.76 5.18
N SER A 417 23.58 -28.61 5.52
CA SER A 417 22.83 -29.45 4.58
C SER A 417 22.02 -28.73 3.50
N SER A 418 21.56 -27.49 3.74
CA SER A 418 20.77 -26.72 2.76
C SER A 418 21.37 -25.35 2.47
N ALA A 419 22.32 -24.90 3.30
CA ALA A 419 22.81 -23.52 3.20
C ALA A 419 23.59 -23.26 1.91
N LEU A 420 24.27 -24.26 1.34
CA LEU A 420 24.96 -24.09 0.06
C LEU A 420 23.98 -23.69 -1.07
N HIS A 421 22.80 -24.30 -1.07
CA HIS A 421 21.73 -23.95 -1.99
C HIS A 421 21.07 -22.64 -1.57
N ASP A 422 20.55 -22.55 -0.34
CA ASP A 422 19.69 -21.45 0.08
C ASP A 422 20.46 -20.14 0.36
N ALA A 423 21.68 -20.24 0.89
CA ALA A 423 22.50 -19.10 1.25
C ALA A 423 23.55 -18.71 0.20
N ILE A 424 24.10 -19.69 -0.51
CA ILE A 424 25.17 -19.51 -1.48
C ILE A 424 24.61 -19.49 -2.91
N GLY A 425 23.47 -20.14 -3.16
CA GLY A 425 22.84 -20.21 -4.47
C GLY A 425 23.53 -21.18 -5.44
N TRP A 426 24.25 -22.18 -4.94
CA TRP A 426 24.86 -23.22 -5.76
C TRP A 426 23.91 -24.39 -5.97
N PRO A 427 23.97 -25.08 -7.12
CA PRO A 427 23.13 -26.24 -7.39
C PRO A 427 23.51 -27.42 -6.49
N VAL A 428 22.55 -28.17 -5.99
CA VAL A 428 22.76 -29.31 -5.08
C VAL A 428 22.03 -30.61 -5.50
N SER A 429 21.30 -30.55 -6.61
CA SER A 429 20.54 -31.71 -7.11
C SER A 429 21.40 -32.74 -7.84
N ARG A 430 22.70 -32.43 -8.03
CA ARG A 430 23.69 -33.32 -8.63
C ARG A 430 24.94 -33.39 -7.77
N PHE A 431 25.70 -34.50 -7.94
CA PHE A 431 27.00 -34.71 -7.31
C PHE A 431 28.04 -33.74 -7.90
N TYR A 432 29.08 -33.48 -7.13
CA TYR A 432 30.27 -32.72 -7.51
C TYR A 432 31.45 -33.68 -7.73
N ILE A 433 32.23 -33.40 -8.78
CA ILE A 433 33.38 -34.21 -9.16
C ILE A 433 34.53 -33.95 -8.21
N SER A 434 35.17 -35.04 -7.70
CA SER A 434 36.46 -34.96 -7.06
C SER A 434 37.58 -35.46 -8.00
N ASN A 435 38.84 -35.16 -7.65
CA ASN A 435 40.00 -35.73 -8.33
C ASN A 435 40.41 -37.08 -7.73
N THR A 436 39.68 -37.59 -6.75
CA THR A 436 39.93 -38.86 -6.10
C THR A 436 39.49 -40.00 -7.02
N VAL A 437 40.43 -40.86 -7.40
CA VAL A 437 40.15 -42.05 -8.20
C VAL A 437 39.79 -43.18 -7.26
N ALA A 438 38.59 -43.68 -7.39
CA ALA A 438 38.04 -44.69 -6.45
C ALA A 438 38.55 -46.11 -6.69
N ASP A 439 38.73 -46.50 -7.96
CA ASP A 439 39.21 -47.87 -8.31
C ASP A 439 40.03 -47.82 -9.59
N THR A 440 41.23 -48.40 -9.53
CA THR A 440 42.14 -48.58 -10.66
C THR A 440 42.22 -50.03 -11.13
N PHE A 441 41.55 -50.98 -10.50
CA PHE A 441 41.65 -52.42 -10.77
C PHE A 441 40.73 -52.90 -11.91
N THR A 442 39.65 -52.21 -12.16
CA THR A 442 38.76 -52.50 -13.30
C THR A 442 39.11 -51.60 -14.47
N GLN A 443 38.99 -52.09 -15.71
CA GLN A 443 39.30 -51.33 -16.94
C GLN A 443 38.47 -50.05 -17.12
N THR A 444 37.63 -49.68 -16.16
CA THR A 444 36.82 -48.47 -16.13
C THR A 444 37.23 -47.64 -14.93
N PHE A 445 37.87 -46.47 -15.19
CA PHE A 445 38.14 -45.48 -14.12
C PHE A 445 36.85 -44.97 -13.55
N THR A 446 36.69 -45.08 -12.23
CA THR A 446 35.62 -44.45 -11.45
C THR A 446 36.22 -43.34 -10.58
N TYR A 447 35.46 -42.28 -10.41
CA TYR A 447 35.82 -41.13 -9.58
C TYR A 447 34.86 -41.05 -8.39
N ASP A 448 35.39 -40.68 -7.23
CA ASP A 448 34.54 -40.33 -6.11
C ASP A 448 33.86 -39.02 -6.39
N VAL A 449 32.56 -38.94 -6.16
CA VAL A 449 31.74 -37.75 -6.31
C VAL A 449 30.97 -37.50 -5.01
N VAL A 450 30.80 -36.26 -4.64
CA VAL A 450 30.20 -35.86 -3.36
C VAL A 450 28.90 -35.08 -3.61
N SER A 451 27.85 -35.44 -2.88
CA SER A 451 26.62 -34.66 -2.80
C SER A 451 26.80 -33.51 -1.84
N LEU A 452 26.80 -32.29 -2.33
CA LEU A 452 26.82 -31.11 -1.45
C LEU A 452 25.46 -30.80 -0.78
N LYS A 453 24.45 -31.63 -1.08
CA LYS A 453 23.16 -31.62 -0.37
C LYS A 453 23.19 -32.42 0.94
N THR A 454 23.84 -33.57 0.93
CA THR A 454 23.82 -34.53 2.03
C THR A 454 25.18 -34.83 2.63
N GLY A 455 26.28 -34.46 1.95
CA GLY A 455 27.66 -34.83 2.31
C GLY A 455 28.04 -36.24 1.91
N ASP A 456 27.10 -36.98 1.28
CA ASP A 456 27.33 -38.37 0.89
C ASP A 456 28.29 -38.48 -0.30
N GLU A 457 29.10 -39.52 -0.28
CA GLU A 457 30.03 -39.88 -1.33
C GLU A 457 29.52 -41.11 -2.10
N THR A 458 29.73 -41.12 -3.38
CA THR A 458 29.50 -42.32 -4.23
C THR A 458 30.50 -42.34 -5.38
N GLN A 459 30.56 -43.47 -6.07
CA GLN A 459 31.45 -43.65 -7.22
C GLN A 459 30.67 -43.41 -8.53
N MET A 460 31.32 -42.72 -9.45
CA MET A 460 30.76 -42.41 -10.77
C MET A 460 31.74 -42.79 -11.89
N PRO A 461 31.28 -43.46 -12.96
CA PRO A 461 32.11 -43.73 -14.12
C PRO A 461 32.66 -42.44 -14.75
N SER A 462 33.82 -42.50 -15.40
CA SER A 462 34.47 -41.36 -16.06
C SER A 462 33.59 -40.64 -17.08
N SER A 463 32.59 -41.33 -17.65
CA SER A 463 31.56 -40.73 -18.56
C SER A 463 30.35 -40.13 -17.82
N GLY A 464 30.26 -40.29 -16.51
CA GLY A 464 29.16 -39.76 -15.72
C GLY A 464 29.21 -38.27 -15.60
N GLY A 465 28.05 -37.59 -15.82
CA GLY A 465 27.97 -36.13 -15.78
C GLY A 465 27.69 -35.62 -14.37
N ALA A 466 28.58 -34.77 -13.83
CA ALA A 466 28.44 -34.14 -12.53
C ALA A 466 28.86 -32.68 -12.56
N LEU A 467 28.59 -31.94 -11.48
CA LEU A 467 28.97 -30.54 -11.33
C LEU A 467 30.47 -30.44 -11.04
N LEU A 468 31.07 -29.33 -11.44
CA LEU A 468 32.48 -29.06 -11.21
C LEU A 468 32.65 -27.73 -10.47
N SER A 469 33.26 -27.83 -9.28
CA SER A 469 33.73 -26.67 -8.50
C SER A 469 35.25 -26.72 -8.47
N CYS A 470 35.90 -25.60 -8.75
CA CYS A 470 37.37 -25.53 -8.81
C CYS A 470 37.90 -24.81 -7.57
N ARG A 471 39.00 -25.28 -7.01
CA ARG A 471 39.77 -24.52 -6.01
C ARG A 471 40.28 -23.19 -6.64
N THR A 472 40.39 -22.18 -5.81
CA THR A 472 41.02 -20.89 -6.24
C THR A 472 42.54 -20.94 -6.14
N THR A 473 43.08 -21.84 -5.32
CA THR A 473 44.51 -22.09 -5.12
C THR A 473 44.85 -23.51 -5.55
N PRO A 474 46.02 -23.75 -6.24
CA PRO A 474 46.39 -25.08 -6.65
C PRO A 474 46.74 -25.99 -5.45
N VAL A 475 46.58 -27.28 -5.62
CA VAL A 475 47.13 -28.29 -4.70
C VAL A 475 48.67 -28.14 -4.71
N ALA A 476 49.27 -28.14 -3.54
CA ALA A 476 50.73 -28.22 -3.47
C ALA A 476 51.14 -29.61 -3.97
N VAL A 477 51.69 -29.67 -5.21
CA VAL A 477 52.24 -30.91 -5.74
C VAL A 477 53.58 -31.14 -5.07
N ALA A 478 53.72 -32.28 -4.41
CA ALA A 478 55.03 -32.68 -3.88
C ALA A 478 56.02 -32.72 -5.03
N SER A 479 56.98 -31.76 -5.06
CA SER A 479 57.88 -31.55 -6.19
C SER A 479 59.05 -32.54 -6.28
N GLN A 480 59.15 -33.54 -5.39
CA GLN A 480 60.15 -34.60 -5.53
C GLN A 480 59.75 -35.88 -4.81
N ILE A 481 59.60 -36.98 -5.56
CA ILE A 481 59.95 -38.29 -5.06
C ILE A 481 61.40 -38.49 -5.44
N ILE A 482 62.36 -38.43 -4.49
CA ILE A 482 63.73 -38.84 -4.66
C ILE A 482 63.82 -40.34 -4.38
#